data_89c4e76254659c59ed4dd5369c0ac864
#
_entry.id   89c4e76254659c59ed4dd5369c0ac864
#
_cell.length_a   1.000
_cell.length_b   1.000
_cell.length_c   1.000
_cell.angle_alpha   90.00
_cell.angle_beta   90.00
_cell.angle_gamma   90.00
#
_symmetry.space_group_name_H-M   'P 1'
#
loop_
_entity.id
_entity.type
_entity.pdbx_description
1 polymer ?
#
loop_
_entity_poly.entity_id
_entity_poly.type
_entity_poly.pdbx_seq_one_letter_code
_entity_poly.pdbx_strand_id
1 'polypeptide(L)'
;MKTATWIITLGWLLPLMLMQDYIMLRNEMVKTQIGNRGVKDSATLAALRKVPRHSFVPTDQVANAYEDRPLAIGYGQTISQPYIVGYMTEIIKPKAGQKVLEIGTGSGYQAAVLAEIVSKVYTIEIVEELGKQATTRLKNLGYKNIETKTADGYHGWKEHAPFDAIVVTAAAEFIPPPLKEQLKDGGRMIIPVGSPYMTQQLMLIEKTGKSYRTTSKMPVRFVPFKRSQ
;
A
#
# COMPACT_ATOMS: atom_id res chain seq x y z
N MET A 1 -41.59 -1.70 -47.82
CA MET A 1 -41.53 -1.59 -46.35
C MET A 1 -40.17 -2.10 -45.91
N LYS A 2 -39.27 -1.22 -45.47
CA LYS A 2 -37.92 -1.59 -45.01
C LYS A 2 -37.98 -1.74 -43.50
N THR A 3 -37.79 -2.94 -43.02
CA THR A 3 -37.62 -3.24 -41.58
C THR A 3 -36.16 -2.87 -41.22
N ALA A 4 -35.97 -1.77 -40.50
CA ALA A 4 -34.71 -1.40 -39.88
C ALA A 4 -34.50 -2.29 -38.65
N THR A 5 -33.52 -3.19 -38.72
CA THR A 5 -33.09 -4.03 -37.60
C THR A 5 -32.22 -3.19 -36.65
N TRP A 6 -32.70 -2.90 -35.46
CA TRP A 6 -31.93 -2.27 -34.41
C TRP A 6 -31.00 -3.30 -33.75
N ILE A 7 -29.75 -3.36 -34.23
CA ILE A 7 -28.67 -4.04 -33.54
C ILE A 7 -27.75 -2.95 -32.96
N ILE A 8 -28.11 -2.41 -31.85
CA ILE A 8 -27.22 -1.48 -31.12
C ILE A 8 -27.32 -1.77 -29.61
N THR A 9 -26.14 -2.02 -28.99
CA THR A 9 -25.71 -1.66 -27.65
C THR A 9 -25.72 -2.67 -26.52
N LEU A 10 -25.63 -3.97 -26.74
CA LEU A 10 -25.31 -4.87 -25.61
C LEU A 10 -23.82 -4.85 -25.22
N GLY A 11 -22.93 -4.51 -26.14
CA GLY A 11 -21.46 -4.53 -25.91
C GLY A 11 -20.92 -3.45 -24.98
N TRP A 12 -21.62 -2.34 -24.80
CA TRP A 12 -21.19 -1.22 -23.94
C TRP A 12 -21.78 -1.26 -22.51
N LEU A 13 -22.82 -2.01 -22.31
CA LEU A 13 -23.48 -2.13 -20.98
C LEU A 13 -22.70 -3.06 -20.04
N LEU A 14 -22.06 -4.09 -20.56
CA LEU A 14 -21.33 -5.08 -19.75
C LEU A 14 -20.12 -4.48 -18.99
N PRO A 15 -19.22 -3.72 -19.63
CA PRO A 15 -18.09 -3.10 -18.92
C PRO A 15 -18.53 -2.02 -17.91
N LEU A 16 -19.63 -1.32 -18.17
CA LEU A 16 -20.21 -0.36 -17.23
C LEU A 16 -20.79 -1.04 -15.98
N MET A 17 -21.49 -2.17 -16.14
CA MET A 17 -22.00 -2.97 -15.03
C MET A 17 -20.86 -3.51 -14.16
N LEU A 18 -19.81 -4.08 -14.75
CA LEU A 18 -18.65 -4.59 -14.01
C LEU A 18 -17.92 -3.48 -13.24
N MET A 19 -17.80 -2.30 -13.83
CA MET A 19 -17.18 -1.14 -13.18
C MET A 19 -18.02 -0.65 -11.99
N GLN A 20 -19.34 -0.65 -12.11
CA GLN A 20 -20.27 -0.30 -11.02
C GLN A 20 -20.14 -1.30 -9.86
N ASP A 21 -20.00 -2.59 -10.14
CA ASP A 21 -19.82 -3.63 -9.12
C ASP A 21 -18.52 -3.44 -8.33
N TYR A 22 -17.41 -3.12 -8.98
CA TYR A 22 -16.15 -2.85 -8.29
C TYR A 22 -16.18 -1.58 -7.43
N ILE A 23 -16.93 -0.55 -7.81
CA ILE A 23 -17.12 0.65 -6.99
C ILE A 23 -17.91 0.30 -5.72
N MET A 24 -18.98 -0.48 -5.84
CA MET A 24 -19.78 -0.92 -4.70
C MET A 24 -18.96 -1.80 -3.76
N LEU A 25 -18.27 -2.82 -4.27
CA LEU A 25 -17.41 -3.71 -3.48
C LEU A 25 -16.32 -2.94 -2.73
N ARG A 26 -15.70 -1.97 -3.38
CA ARG A 26 -14.66 -1.13 -2.76
C ARG A 26 -15.23 -0.24 -1.67
N ASN A 27 -16.38 0.38 -1.89
CA ASN A 27 -17.04 1.21 -0.88
C ASN A 27 -17.48 0.39 0.33
N GLU A 28 -17.99 -0.81 0.10
CA GLU A 28 -18.37 -1.73 1.18
C GLU A 28 -17.13 -2.21 1.96
N MET A 29 -16.05 -2.59 1.27
CA MET A 29 -14.75 -2.91 1.90
C MET A 29 -14.29 -1.76 2.82
N VAL A 30 -14.31 -0.52 2.33
CA VAL A 30 -13.85 0.64 3.13
C VAL A 30 -14.76 0.89 4.32
N LYS A 31 -16.08 0.75 4.16
CA LYS A 31 -17.05 0.94 5.23
C LYS A 31 -16.94 -0.15 6.31
N THR A 32 -17.05 -1.42 5.90
CA THR A 32 -17.24 -2.53 6.84
C THR A 32 -15.94 -3.09 7.38
N GLN A 33 -14.93 -3.23 6.53
CA GLN A 33 -13.66 -3.86 6.91
C GLN A 33 -12.66 -2.87 7.50
N ILE A 34 -12.79 -1.57 7.23
CA ILE A 34 -11.81 -0.54 7.60
C ILE A 34 -12.42 0.49 8.56
N GLY A 35 -13.44 1.22 8.12
CA GLY A 35 -14.08 2.27 8.91
C GLY A 35 -14.73 1.75 10.19
N ASN A 36 -15.51 0.68 10.12
CA ASN A 36 -16.16 0.06 11.28
C ASN A 36 -15.15 -0.56 12.26
N ARG A 37 -13.92 -0.80 11.85
CA ARG A 37 -12.82 -1.31 12.69
C ARG A 37 -11.93 -0.21 13.27
N GLY A 38 -12.34 1.06 13.14
CA GLY A 38 -11.75 2.17 13.89
C GLY A 38 -10.78 3.05 13.09
N VAL A 39 -10.55 2.83 11.80
CA VAL A 39 -9.87 3.78 10.93
C VAL A 39 -10.84 4.91 10.61
N LYS A 40 -10.48 6.14 11.01
CA LYS A 40 -11.38 7.32 10.96
C LYS A 40 -10.84 8.48 10.13
N ASP A 41 -9.54 8.45 9.77
CA ASP A 41 -8.94 9.52 8.98
C ASP A 41 -9.61 9.62 7.60
N SER A 42 -10.22 10.78 7.35
CA SER A 42 -11.03 11.00 6.13
C SER A 42 -10.19 10.91 4.85
N ALA A 43 -8.94 11.37 4.87
CA ALA A 43 -8.04 11.30 3.73
C ALA A 43 -7.66 9.85 3.41
N THR A 44 -7.35 9.06 4.43
CA THR A 44 -7.09 7.62 4.29
C THR A 44 -8.30 6.87 3.72
N LEU A 45 -9.50 7.10 4.28
CA LEU A 45 -10.72 6.46 3.79
C LEU A 45 -11.09 6.89 2.36
N ALA A 46 -10.86 8.15 1.99
CA ALA A 46 -11.08 8.66 0.64
C ALA A 46 -10.09 8.03 -0.36
N ALA A 47 -8.81 7.94 -0.01
CA ALA A 47 -7.78 7.28 -0.82
C ALA A 47 -8.14 5.80 -1.10
N LEU A 48 -8.54 5.06 -0.07
CA LEU A 48 -8.95 3.66 -0.22
C LEU A 48 -10.20 3.48 -1.08
N ARG A 49 -11.14 4.45 -1.07
CA ARG A 49 -12.30 4.45 -1.98
C ARG A 49 -11.92 4.79 -3.42
N LYS A 50 -10.86 5.55 -3.63
CA LYS A 50 -10.40 5.96 -4.95
C LYS A 50 -9.58 4.87 -5.64
N VAL A 51 -8.65 4.25 -4.93
CA VAL A 51 -7.69 3.29 -5.51
C VAL A 51 -8.38 1.95 -5.84
N PRO A 52 -8.39 1.49 -7.11
CA PRO A 52 -9.07 0.26 -7.53
C PRO A 52 -8.24 -0.98 -7.16
N ARG A 53 -8.43 -1.54 -5.97
CA ARG A 53 -7.62 -2.64 -5.44
C ARG A 53 -7.55 -3.86 -6.39
N HIS A 54 -8.62 -4.16 -7.13
CA HIS A 54 -8.64 -5.24 -8.12
C HIS A 54 -7.60 -5.06 -9.26
N SER A 55 -7.16 -3.82 -9.52
CA SER A 55 -6.08 -3.55 -10.49
C SER A 55 -4.67 -3.86 -9.96
N PHE A 56 -4.55 -4.23 -8.69
CA PHE A 56 -3.27 -4.51 -8.01
C PHE A 56 -3.08 -5.99 -7.66
N VAL A 57 -3.95 -6.85 -8.12
CA VAL A 57 -3.86 -8.30 -7.92
C VAL A 57 -3.74 -9.03 -9.26
N PRO A 58 -3.19 -10.25 -9.29
CA PRO A 58 -3.21 -11.11 -10.48
C PRO A 58 -4.65 -11.44 -10.91
N THR A 59 -4.82 -11.82 -12.17
CA THR A 59 -6.14 -12.04 -12.79
C THR A 59 -6.95 -13.10 -12.05
N ASP A 60 -6.31 -14.16 -11.56
CA ASP A 60 -6.94 -15.23 -10.77
C ASP A 60 -7.38 -14.79 -9.36
N GLN A 61 -6.91 -13.64 -8.88
CA GLN A 61 -7.26 -13.06 -7.59
C GLN A 61 -8.26 -11.88 -7.68
N VAL A 62 -8.66 -11.47 -8.88
CA VAL A 62 -9.54 -10.30 -9.08
C VAL A 62 -10.89 -10.47 -8.36
N ALA A 63 -11.47 -11.66 -8.41
CA ALA A 63 -12.74 -11.95 -7.72
C ALA A 63 -12.63 -11.77 -6.18
N ASN A 64 -11.45 -11.99 -5.62
CA ASN A 64 -11.16 -11.93 -4.19
C ASN A 64 -10.61 -10.56 -3.74
N ALA A 65 -10.41 -9.63 -4.68
CA ALA A 65 -9.65 -8.40 -4.44
C ALA A 65 -10.16 -7.54 -3.28
N TYR A 66 -11.43 -7.62 -2.96
CA TYR A 66 -12.08 -6.84 -1.90
C TYR A 66 -12.39 -7.63 -0.62
N GLU A 67 -11.87 -8.87 -0.51
CA GLU A 67 -11.95 -9.65 0.72
C GLU A 67 -10.97 -9.14 1.80
N ASP A 68 -11.35 -9.30 3.08
CA ASP A 68 -10.56 -8.82 4.23
C ASP A 68 -9.40 -9.77 4.60
N ARG A 69 -8.56 -10.06 3.62
CA ARG A 69 -7.38 -10.91 3.78
C ARG A 69 -6.24 -10.49 2.83
N PRO A 70 -4.98 -10.89 3.11
CA PRO A 70 -3.90 -10.78 2.14
C PRO A 70 -4.14 -11.74 0.96
N LEU A 71 -3.67 -11.35 -0.23
CA LEU A 71 -3.76 -12.16 -1.45
C LEU A 71 -2.38 -12.34 -2.06
N ALA A 72 -2.10 -13.51 -2.63
CA ALA A 72 -0.86 -13.78 -3.33
C ALA A 72 -0.71 -12.89 -4.58
N ILE A 73 0.49 -12.34 -4.78
CA ILE A 73 0.85 -11.53 -5.95
C ILE A 73 2.04 -12.11 -6.73
N GLY A 74 2.41 -13.35 -6.45
CA GLY A 74 3.57 -14.03 -7.03
C GLY A 74 4.84 -13.86 -6.19
N TYR A 75 5.87 -14.59 -6.55
CA TYR A 75 7.22 -14.55 -5.94
C TYR A 75 7.23 -14.76 -4.42
N GLY A 76 6.22 -15.45 -3.87
CA GLY A 76 6.03 -15.63 -2.43
C GLY A 76 5.65 -14.36 -1.68
N GLN A 77 5.15 -13.33 -2.39
CA GLN A 77 4.70 -12.08 -1.81
C GLN A 77 3.19 -11.95 -1.84
N THR A 78 2.66 -11.01 -1.05
CA THR A 78 1.22 -10.75 -0.95
C THR A 78 0.93 -9.25 -0.99
N ILE A 79 -0.23 -8.87 -1.52
CA ILE A 79 -0.86 -7.59 -1.22
C ILE A 79 -1.47 -7.69 0.18
N SER A 80 -1.20 -6.71 1.04
CA SER A 80 -1.68 -6.71 2.43
C SER A 80 -3.20 -6.67 2.52
N GLN A 81 -3.75 -7.22 3.62
CA GLN A 81 -5.17 -7.12 3.97
C GLN A 81 -5.64 -5.65 3.93
N PRO A 82 -6.84 -5.35 3.40
CA PRO A 82 -7.36 -3.98 3.31
C PRO A 82 -7.32 -3.20 4.62
N TYR A 83 -7.72 -3.82 5.72
CA TYR A 83 -7.67 -3.21 7.04
C TYR A 83 -6.26 -2.76 7.43
N ILE A 84 -5.26 -3.61 7.19
CA ILE A 84 -3.86 -3.33 7.53
C ILE A 84 -3.34 -2.14 6.71
N VAL A 85 -3.65 -2.07 5.42
CA VAL A 85 -3.30 -0.91 4.57
C VAL A 85 -3.91 0.38 5.12
N GLY A 86 -5.20 0.36 5.47
CA GLY A 86 -5.87 1.51 6.07
C GLY A 86 -5.27 1.93 7.40
N TYR A 87 -5.05 0.97 8.30
CA TYR A 87 -4.47 1.21 9.61
C TYR A 87 -3.05 1.78 9.54
N MET A 88 -2.18 1.18 8.72
CA MET A 88 -0.80 1.65 8.55
C MET A 88 -0.74 3.03 7.90
N THR A 89 -1.68 3.34 7.00
CA THR A 89 -1.79 4.67 6.39
C THR A 89 -2.24 5.71 7.43
N GLU A 90 -3.30 5.46 8.18
CA GLU A 90 -3.81 6.42 9.17
C GLU A 90 -2.78 6.72 10.27
N ILE A 91 -2.10 5.68 10.78
CA ILE A 91 -1.26 5.81 11.98
C ILE A 91 0.00 6.65 11.74
N ILE A 92 0.48 6.74 10.50
CA ILE A 92 1.58 7.63 10.13
C ILE A 92 1.13 9.08 9.97
N LYS A 93 -0.19 9.36 10.05
CA LYS A 93 -0.81 10.68 9.92
C LYS A 93 -0.37 11.43 8.65
N PRO A 94 -0.62 10.86 7.47
CA PRO A 94 -0.16 11.46 6.21
C PRO A 94 -0.88 12.78 5.95
N LYS A 95 -0.17 13.75 5.35
CA LYS A 95 -0.71 15.08 4.99
C LYS A 95 -0.29 15.46 3.58
N ALA A 96 -1.10 16.27 2.92
CA ALA A 96 -0.72 16.92 1.67
C ALA A 96 0.61 17.67 1.85
N GLY A 97 1.46 17.65 0.84
CA GLY A 97 2.79 18.28 0.90
C GLY A 97 3.90 17.41 1.49
N GLN A 98 3.58 16.31 2.15
CA GLN A 98 4.57 15.38 2.69
C GLN A 98 5.18 14.48 1.62
N LYS A 99 6.39 13.96 1.91
CA LYS A 99 7.01 12.84 1.18
C LYS A 99 7.15 11.62 2.08
N VAL A 100 6.75 10.47 1.55
CA VAL A 100 6.72 9.20 2.28
C VAL A 100 7.60 8.17 1.58
N LEU A 101 8.34 7.38 2.36
CA LEU A 101 9.05 6.21 1.88
C LEU A 101 8.25 4.94 2.23
N GLU A 102 8.06 4.10 1.25
CA GLU A 102 7.55 2.73 1.42
C GLU A 102 8.68 1.73 1.18
N ILE A 103 8.75 0.70 2.03
CA ILE A 103 9.64 -0.45 1.85
C ILE A 103 8.79 -1.70 1.62
N GLY A 104 8.93 -2.30 0.44
CA GLY A 104 8.13 -3.41 -0.05
C GLY A 104 7.01 -2.94 -0.97
N THR A 105 7.35 -2.47 -2.17
CA THR A 105 6.37 -2.01 -3.18
C THR A 105 5.32 -3.09 -3.49
N GLY A 106 5.76 -4.34 -3.61
CA GLY A 106 4.90 -5.48 -3.94
C GLY A 106 4.07 -5.20 -5.19
N SER A 107 2.75 -5.15 -5.03
CA SER A 107 1.83 -4.82 -6.12
C SER A 107 1.78 -3.32 -6.47
N GLY A 108 2.25 -2.44 -5.59
CA GLY A 108 2.12 -0.98 -5.67
C GLY A 108 0.85 -0.41 -5.01
N TYR A 109 0.03 -1.25 -4.37
CA TYR A 109 -1.26 -0.81 -3.81
C TYR A 109 -1.10 0.17 -2.64
N GLN A 110 -0.22 -0.12 -1.68
CA GLN A 110 0.03 0.78 -0.55
C GLN A 110 0.65 2.10 -1.04
N ALA A 111 1.60 2.06 -2.00
CA ALA A 111 2.14 3.26 -2.64
C ALA A 111 1.05 4.11 -3.30
N ALA A 112 0.11 3.47 -4.03
CA ALA A 112 -1.01 4.15 -4.66
C ALA A 112 -1.94 4.82 -3.64
N VAL A 113 -2.28 4.13 -2.53
CA VAL A 113 -3.09 4.71 -1.45
C VAL A 113 -2.40 5.92 -0.82
N LEU A 114 -1.10 5.84 -0.54
CA LEU A 114 -0.32 6.97 -0.03
C LEU A 114 -0.29 8.15 -1.02
N ALA A 115 -0.12 7.87 -2.31
CA ALA A 115 -0.01 8.87 -3.36
C ALA A 115 -1.29 9.70 -3.56
N GLU A 116 -2.46 9.20 -3.13
CA GLU A 116 -3.71 9.96 -3.11
C GLU A 116 -3.75 11.04 -2.00
N ILE A 117 -2.82 10.96 -1.03
CA ILE A 117 -2.85 11.84 0.15
C ILE A 117 -1.64 12.78 0.16
N VAL A 118 -0.45 12.26 -0.19
CA VAL A 118 0.80 12.99 -0.04
C VAL A 118 1.35 13.52 -1.36
N SER A 119 2.27 14.49 -1.32
CA SER A 119 2.84 15.07 -2.53
C SER A 119 3.77 14.12 -3.28
N LYS A 120 4.48 13.24 -2.58
CA LYS A 120 5.46 12.32 -3.20
C LYS A 120 5.58 11.02 -2.40
N VAL A 121 5.57 9.92 -3.12
CA VAL A 121 5.86 8.59 -2.58
C VAL A 121 7.13 8.06 -3.23
N TYR A 122 8.06 7.60 -2.42
CA TYR A 122 9.21 6.81 -2.82
C TYR A 122 8.97 5.39 -2.37
N THR A 123 9.17 4.40 -3.24
CA THR A 123 8.91 3.00 -2.88
C THR A 123 10.02 2.10 -3.39
N ILE A 124 10.46 1.16 -2.54
CA ILE A 124 11.57 0.25 -2.82
C ILE A 124 11.06 -1.19 -2.82
N GLU A 125 11.43 -1.93 -3.86
CA GLU A 125 11.17 -3.36 -4.00
C GLU A 125 12.49 -4.10 -4.23
N ILE A 126 12.68 -5.22 -3.54
CA ILE A 126 13.88 -6.06 -3.71
C ILE A 126 13.68 -7.13 -4.79
N VAL A 127 12.42 -7.55 -5.02
CA VAL A 127 12.10 -8.52 -6.08
C VAL A 127 11.95 -7.76 -7.39
N GLU A 128 12.95 -7.89 -8.26
CA GLU A 128 13.06 -7.11 -9.50
C GLU A 128 11.81 -7.19 -10.38
N GLU A 129 11.27 -8.38 -10.56
CA GLU A 129 10.08 -8.63 -11.39
C GLU A 129 8.84 -7.93 -10.83
N LEU A 130 8.64 -7.96 -9.50
CA LEU A 130 7.55 -7.23 -8.84
C LEU A 130 7.74 -5.72 -8.98
N GLY A 131 8.96 -5.23 -8.79
CA GLY A 131 9.29 -3.81 -8.96
C GLY A 131 8.96 -3.31 -10.37
N LYS A 132 9.34 -4.06 -11.42
CA LYS A 132 9.01 -3.76 -12.82
C LYS A 132 7.50 -3.77 -13.06
N GLN A 133 6.80 -4.79 -12.58
CA GLN A 133 5.35 -4.91 -12.73
C GLN A 133 4.62 -3.76 -12.01
N ALA A 134 5.01 -3.43 -10.77
CA ALA A 134 4.43 -2.33 -10.01
C ALA A 134 4.66 -0.98 -10.69
N THR A 135 5.89 -0.71 -11.16
CA THR A 135 6.23 0.51 -11.90
C THR A 135 5.34 0.69 -13.13
N THR A 136 5.20 -0.35 -13.94
CA THR A 136 4.35 -0.34 -15.13
C THR A 136 2.89 -0.11 -14.77
N ARG A 137 2.39 -0.81 -13.75
CA ARG A 137 1.01 -0.69 -13.27
C ARG A 137 0.70 0.72 -12.78
N LEU A 138 1.54 1.27 -11.92
CA LEU A 138 1.38 2.61 -11.37
C LEU A 138 1.40 3.68 -12.47
N LYS A 139 2.30 3.56 -13.45
CA LYS A 139 2.34 4.44 -14.62
C LYS A 139 1.05 4.36 -15.44
N ASN A 140 0.56 3.15 -15.72
CA ASN A 140 -0.68 2.93 -16.48
C ASN A 140 -1.92 3.46 -15.76
N LEU A 141 -1.93 3.44 -14.42
CA LEU A 141 -2.97 4.03 -13.58
C LEU A 141 -2.83 5.56 -13.41
N GLY A 142 -1.81 6.18 -14.03
CA GLY A 142 -1.65 7.62 -14.08
C GLY A 142 -0.96 8.27 -12.88
N TYR A 143 -0.34 7.49 -11.98
CA TYR A 143 0.41 8.03 -10.84
C TYR A 143 1.71 8.71 -11.31
N LYS A 144 1.81 10.03 -11.10
CA LYS A 144 2.99 10.85 -11.45
C LYS A 144 3.84 11.20 -10.24
N ASN A 145 3.31 11.01 -9.04
CA ASN A 145 3.94 11.35 -7.77
C ASN A 145 4.52 10.14 -7.02
N ILE A 146 4.63 8.99 -7.68
CA ILE A 146 5.30 7.79 -7.16
C ILE A 146 6.61 7.58 -7.91
N GLU A 147 7.68 7.33 -7.15
CA GLU A 147 8.98 6.96 -7.67
C GLU A 147 9.38 5.60 -7.12
N THR A 148 9.75 4.69 -8.02
CA THR A 148 10.04 3.29 -7.69
C THR A 148 11.53 3.00 -7.83
N LYS A 149 12.09 2.17 -6.95
CA LYS A 149 13.48 1.71 -7.00
C LYS A 149 13.53 0.20 -6.73
N THR A 150 14.30 -0.52 -7.53
CA THR A 150 14.65 -1.91 -7.23
C THR A 150 15.95 -1.93 -6.44
N ALA A 151 15.88 -2.27 -5.13
CA ALA A 151 17.01 -2.29 -4.23
C ALA A 151 16.68 -3.00 -2.90
N ASP A 152 17.70 -3.23 -2.06
CA ASP A 152 17.51 -3.65 -0.67
C ASP A 152 16.94 -2.49 0.17
N GLY A 153 15.70 -2.65 0.59
CA GLY A 153 14.97 -1.64 1.37
C GLY A 153 15.55 -1.35 2.76
N TYR A 154 16.43 -2.21 3.28
CA TYR A 154 17.12 -1.98 4.57
C TYR A 154 17.86 -0.65 4.61
N HIS A 155 18.46 -0.27 3.49
CA HIS A 155 19.25 0.95 3.40
C HIS A 155 18.40 2.21 3.20
N GLY A 156 17.08 2.06 2.95
CA GLY A 156 16.20 3.17 2.61
C GLY A 156 16.60 3.84 1.29
N TRP A 157 16.35 5.15 1.22
CA TRP A 157 16.66 5.96 0.03
C TRP A 157 17.28 7.31 0.43
N LYS A 158 18.58 7.28 0.72
CA LYS A 158 19.33 8.40 1.31
C LYS A 158 19.21 9.68 0.50
N GLU A 159 19.24 9.58 -0.85
CA GLU A 159 19.22 10.72 -1.76
C GLU A 159 17.93 11.55 -1.64
N HIS A 160 16.87 10.95 -1.13
CA HIS A 160 15.58 11.61 -0.93
C HIS A 160 15.22 11.87 0.54
N ALA A 161 16.08 11.46 1.46
CA ALA A 161 15.85 11.72 2.89
C ALA A 161 15.97 13.23 3.22
N PRO A 162 15.40 13.71 4.35
CA PRO A 162 14.57 12.96 5.29
C PRO A 162 13.13 12.81 4.79
N PHE A 163 12.43 11.76 5.28
CA PHE A 163 11.03 11.48 4.97
C PHE A 163 10.11 11.90 6.12
N ASP A 164 8.94 12.45 5.80
CA ASP A 164 7.91 12.80 6.79
C ASP A 164 7.30 11.55 7.43
N ALA A 165 7.21 10.46 6.65
CA ALA A 165 6.84 9.15 7.18
C ALA A 165 7.51 8.01 6.41
N ILE A 166 7.59 6.82 7.06
CA ILE A 166 8.09 5.57 6.48
C ILE A 166 7.09 4.45 6.77
N VAL A 167 6.71 3.70 5.75
CA VAL A 167 5.83 2.53 5.85
C VAL A 167 6.61 1.30 5.39
N VAL A 168 6.74 0.29 6.25
CA VAL A 168 7.43 -0.96 5.92
C VAL A 168 6.40 -2.09 5.87
N THR A 169 6.28 -2.72 4.71
CA THR A 169 5.26 -3.75 4.42
C THR A 169 5.82 -5.17 4.42
N ALA A 170 6.96 -5.38 5.04
CA ALA A 170 7.59 -6.68 5.26
C ALA A 170 8.12 -6.77 6.70
N ALA A 171 8.10 -7.98 7.28
CA ALA A 171 8.49 -8.21 8.66
C ALA A 171 10.02 -8.27 8.82
N ALA A 172 10.59 -7.32 9.57
CA ALA A 172 11.99 -7.28 9.92
C ALA A 172 12.21 -7.88 11.33
N GLU A 173 13.34 -8.57 11.55
CA GLU A 173 13.67 -9.08 12.88
C GLU A 173 13.91 -7.97 13.89
N PHE A 174 14.42 -6.83 13.42
CA PHE A 174 14.65 -5.61 14.20
C PHE A 174 14.40 -4.38 13.33
N ILE A 175 14.26 -3.22 13.96
CA ILE A 175 14.05 -1.95 13.25
C ILE A 175 15.36 -1.51 12.58
N PRO A 176 15.45 -1.42 11.24
CA PRO A 176 16.66 -1.04 10.54
C PRO A 176 17.14 0.37 10.95
N PRO A 177 18.38 0.52 11.48
CA PRO A 177 18.91 1.83 11.86
C PRO A 177 18.87 2.87 10.74
N PRO A 178 19.21 2.54 9.47
CA PRO A 178 19.18 3.51 8.38
C PRO A 178 17.79 4.11 8.13
N LEU A 179 16.72 3.37 8.37
CA LEU A 179 15.35 3.89 8.20
C LEU A 179 15.00 4.90 9.30
N LYS A 180 15.43 4.66 10.55
CA LYS A 180 15.26 5.64 11.64
C LYS A 180 15.99 6.94 11.37
N GLU A 181 17.23 6.85 10.88
CA GLU A 181 18.05 8.01 10.54
C GLU A 181 17.41 8.88 9.45
N GLN A 182 16.78 8.24 8.45
CA GLN A 182 16.11 8.91 7.34
C GLN A 182 14.72 9.47 7.68
N LEU A 183 14.22 9.23 8.90
CA LEU A 183 12.99 9.82 9.38
C LEU A 183 13.21 11.29 9.77
N LYS A 184 12.35 12.18 9.30
CA LYS A 184 12.36 13.60 9.64
C LYS A 184 12.06 13.81 11.13
N ASP A 185 12.48 14.90 11.71
CA ASP A 185 12.01 15.31 13.04
C ASP A 185 10.48 15.51 13.05
N GLY A 186 9.80 14.96 14.05
CA GLY A 186 8.34 14.85 14.09
C GLY A 186 7.76 13.76 13.17
N GLY A 187 8.60 13.06 12.40
CA GLY A 187 8.18 12.00 11.47
C GLY A 187 7.80 10.70 12.17
N ARG A 188 7.10 9.84 11.42
CA ARG A 188 6.55 8.57 11.91
C ARG A 188 6.94 7.41 11.00
N MET A 189 7.28 6.27 11.60
CA MET A 189 7.49 5.03 10.87
C MET A 189 6.61 3.93 11.46
N ILE A 190 5.99 3.14 10.59
CA ILE A 190 5.25 1.93 10.95
C ILE A 190 5.92 0.72 10.29
N ILE A 191 6.22 -0.30 11.09
CA ILE A 191 6.98 -1.49 10.66
C ILE A 191 6.57 -2.71 11.48
N PRO A 192 6.32 -3.88 10.83
CA PRO A 192 6.21 -5.16 11.54
C PRO A 192 7.59 -5.65 11.99
N VAL A 193 7.72 -5.96 13.28
CA VAL A 193 8.99 -6.41 13.89
C VAL A 193 8.79 -7.74 14.59
N GLY A 194 9.69 -8.67 14.34
CA GLY A 194 9.72 -10.01 14.93
C GLY A 194 10.15 -11.06 13.93
N SER A 195 10.25 -12.32 14.40
CA SER A 195 10.61 -13.45 13.53
C SER A 195 9.64 -13.57 12.35
N PRO A 196 10.13 -13.73 11.12
CA PRO A 196 9.30 -13.83 9.92
C PRO A 196 8.40 -15.09 9.90
N TYR A 197 8.70 -16.08 10.73
CA TYR A 197 7.93 -17.34 10.83
C TYR A 197 6.92 -17.34 11.99
N MET A 198 6.90 -16.29 12.79
CA MET A 198 6.05 -16.14 13.96
C MET A 198 5.10 -14.94 13.80
N THR A 199 4.27 -14.69 14.80
CA THR A 199 3.48 -13.46 14.90
C THR A 199 4.42 -12.30 15.23
N GLN A 200 4.43 -11.26 14.37
CA GLN A 200 5.19 -10.04 14.59
C GLN A 200 4.35 -9.01 15.36
N GLN A 201 5.01 -7.98 15.88
CA GLN A 201 4.36 -6.80 16.42
C GLN A 201 4.46 -5.64 15.45
N LEU A 202 3.35 -5.01 15.12
CA LEU A 202 3.34 -3.79 14.33
C LEU A 202 3.79 -2.63 15.23
N MET A 203 4.97 -2.08 14.95
CA MET A 203 5.63 -1.07 15.77
C MET A 203 5.49 0.31 15.14
N LEU A 204 5.04 1.28 15.92
CA LEU A 204 5.09 2.70 15.56
C LEU A 204 6.31 3.34 16.19
N ILE A 205 7.12 4.00 15.36
CA ILE A 205 8.28 4.79 15.76
C ILE A 205 7.97 6.26 15.49
N GLU A 206 8.12 7.12 16.49
CA GLU A 206 7.95 8.56 16.41
C GLU A 206 9.28 9.22 16.75
N LYS A 207 9.80 10.08 15.87
CA LYS A 207 11.06 10.80 16.06
C LYS A 207 10.80 12.18 16.65
N THR A 208 11.56 12.55 17.68
CA THR A 208 11.54 13.89 18.27
C THR A 208 12.98 14.32 18.54
N GLY A 209 13.49 15.22 17.73
CA GLY A 209 14.91 15.61 17.73
C GLY A 209 15.80 14.40 17.46
N LYS A 210 16.66 14.06 18.42
CA LYS A 210 17.53 12.87 18.37
C LYS A 210 16.93 11.61 19.00
N SER A 211 15.76 11.71 19.59
CA SER A 211 15.10 10.62 20.34
C SER A 211 14.04 9.91 19.48
N TYR A 212 13.79 8.63 19.81
CA TYR A 212 12.77 7.80 19.18
C TYR A 212 11.88 7.17 20.24
N ARG A 213 10.57 7.41 20.13
CA ARG A 213 9.57 6.69 20.90
C ARG A 213 9.06 5.53 20.08
N THR A 214 9.14 4.32 20.63
CA THR A 214 8.64 3.10 19.98
C THR A 214 7.45 2.55 20.75
N THR A 215 6.35 2.27 20.05
CA THR A 215 5.11 1.77 20.64
C THR A 215 4.61 0.55 19.85
N SER A 216 4.34 -0.57 20.53
CA SER A 216 3.65 -1.72 19.94
C SER A 216 2.17 -1.40 19.75
N LYS A 217 1.62 -1.74 18.57
CA LYS A 217 0.23 -1.44 18.20
C LYS A 217 -0.66 -2.67 18.18
N MET A 218 -0.29 -3.69 17.44
CA MET A 218 -1.08 -4.91 17.31
C MET A 218 -0.22 -6.07 16.78
N PRO A 219 -0.61 -7.32 17.08
CA PRO A 219 -0.02 -8.49 16.45
C PRO A 219 -0.41 -8.57 14.96
N VAL A 220 0.56 -8.96 14.11
CA VAL A 220 0.40 -9.06 12.66
C VAL A 220 1.18 -10.23 12.10
N ARG A 221 0.89 -10.60 10.83
CA ARG A 221 1.69 -11.54 10.04
C ARG A 221 1.99 -10.94 8.69
N PHE A 222 3.27 -10.68 8.43
CA PHE A 222 3.79 -10.20 7.16
C PHE A 222 4.77 -11.19 6.55
N VAL A 223 4.98 -11.07 5.25
CA VAL A 223 6.06 -11.74 4.54
C VAL A 223 7.41 -11.27 5.06
N PRO A 224 8.49 -12.11 5.00
CA PRO A 224 9.81 -11.74 5.49
C PRO A 224 10.38 -10.50 4.77
N PHE A 225 11.05 -9.65 5.52
CA PHE A 225 11.88 -8.57 4.99
C PHE A 225 13.12 -9.19 4.32
N LYS A 226 13.10 -9.26 2.99
CA LYS A 226 14.22 -9.81 2.22
C LYS A 226 15.42 -8.86 2.22
N ARG A 227 16.62 -9.44 2.17
CA ARG A 227 17.90 -8.73 2.06
C ARG A 227 18.65 -9.19 0.79
N SER A 228 19.40 -8.27 0.19
CA SER A 228 20.41 -8.67 -0.79
C SER A 228 21.50 -9.49 -0.10
N GLN A 229 21.93 -10.57 -0.75
CA GLN A 229 23.09 -11.36 -0.30
C GLN A 229 24.38 -10.62 -0.60
#